data_528d3cfc9cb4358792e2354d16318f58
#
_entry.id   528d3cfc9cb4358792e2354d16318f58
#
_cell.length_a   1.000
_cell.length_b   1.000
_cell.length_c   1.000
_cell.angle_alpha   90.00
_cell.angle_beta   90.00
_cell.angle_gamma   90.00
#
_symmetry.space_group_name_H-M   'P 1'
#
loop_
_entity.id
_entity.type
_entity.pdbx_description
1 polymer ?
#
loop_
_entity_poly.entity_id
_entity_poly.type
_entity_poly.pdbx_seq_one_letter_code
_entity_poly.pdbx_strand_id
1 'polypeptide(L)'
;MIEFKSIRYKNFLSSGNQFINFSLNENKDSIIIGQNGSGKSTILDALTFSLFNKPFRKISKSQLVNTTNERDAVVEIEFNINTTEYKITRGIKPNIFIIYKDGKKFNEEASALDQQKYLEGQILKLNYKSFTQIVILGSASFVPFMQLNAPHRREVIEDLLDIKVFSSMSDLLKEKIKYSKDRINILELKKESFGDKIVMQQSFIRKIEEEGENDITKNQKKIVTCDEDAKKYQGMIDDLIIKVSEKEKEIEGYSKSVATIKQLNKFRTQLNTKSSTSQENLTFFQDHLECPTCTQEIDKIFRATKVKELESVLSKYKDNLQEIETAIKEEEAREQKFLEIQKEIRTMNTETSKLNVRISNANKLRKDLEKEIQDITDRLENKSAETTRLSEYKSSLKQILKDLEETKEHFEYLQQSKLLLNDDGVKRGIIRKYLPLINRQVNDYLQRMDFYINFTLDEEFNEKIQTPVHERFSYASFSEGEKMRIDLALLFTWRDIARMKNSIVTNLLIMDEVFDSSLDGFGTDDFLKIVRFVLKDANVFIISHKNGLYDKFHNCIEFYKEKGFSKLKP
;
A
#
# COMPACT_ATOMS: atom_id res chain seq x y z
N MET A 1 24.58 1.26 -7.93
CA MET A 1 24.78 0.49 -6.68
C MET A 1 24.92 1.45 -5.52
N ILE A 2 24.27 1.16 -4.39
CA ILE A 2 24.50 1.90 -3.12
C ILE A 2 25.58 1.17 -2.37
N GLU A 3 26.70 1.83 -2.14
CA GLU A 3 27.84 1.30 -1.40
C GLU A 3 27.92 1.97 -0.04
N PHE A 4 27.42 1.30 0.99
CA PHE A 4 27.53 1.77 2.37
C PHE A 4 28.98 1.65 2.84
N LYS A 5 29.56 2.75 3.35
CA LYS A 5 30.93 2.84 3.82
C LYS A 5 31.02 2.68 5.33
N SER A 6 30.33 3.53 6.05
CA SER A 6 30.42 3.57 7.50
C SER A 6 29.14 4.11 8.12
N ILE A 7 28.89 3.71 9.35
CA ILE A 7 27.87 4.30 10.21
C ILE A 7 28.49 4.61 11.58
N ARG A 8 28.19 5.77 12.13
CA ARG A 8 28.58 6.13 13.47
C ARG A 8 27.44 6.74 14.26
N TYR A 9 27.40 6.43 15.53
CA TYR A 9 26.34 6.93 16.40
C TYR A 9 26.82 7.15 17.82
N LYS A 10 26.20 8.12 18.50
CA LYS A 10 26.43 8.46 19.90
C LYS A 10 25.12 8.81 20.59
N ASN A 11 25.05 8.62 21.90
CA ASN A 11 23.86 8.86 22.72
C ASN A 11 22.60 8.19 22.17
N PHE A 12 22.77 7.11 21.43
CA PHE A 12 21.73 6.40 20.72
C PHE A 12 21.54 5.03 21.38
N LEU A 13 20.33 4.79 21.94
CA LEU A 13 20.00 3.60 22.72
C LEU A 13 21.05 3.36 23.85
N SER A 14 21.81 2.27 23.76
CA SER A 14 22.82 1.91 24.78
C SER A 14 24.19 2.57 24.57
N SER A 15 24.40 3.37 23.51
CA SER A 15 25.67 4.05 23.28
C SER A 15 25.81 5.31 24.14
N GLY A 16 27.02 5.61 24.58
CA GLY A 16 27.36 6.81 25.35
C GLY A 16 27.69 8.01 24.45
N ASN A 17 28.30 9.04 25.05
CA ASN A 17 28.61 10.30 24.37
C ASN A 17 29.79 10.20 23.37
N GLN A 18 30.52 9.11 23.36
CA GLN A 18 31.54 8.84 22.34
C GLN A 18 30.90 8.16 21.13
N PHE A 19 31.38 8.52 19.93
CA PHE A 19 30.92 7.85 18.71
C PHE A 19 31.40 6.39 18.70
N ILE A 20 30.43 5.49 18.47
CA ILE A 20 30.73 4.14 18.02
C ILE A 20 30.83 4.23 16.49
N ASN A 21 32.00 3.93 15.96
CA ASN A 21 32.27 3.91 14.52
C ASN A 21 32.20 2.46 14.03
N PHE A 22 31.39 2.22 13.02
CA PHE A 22 31.20 0.89 12.46
C PHE A 22 31.45 0.93 10.94
N SER A 23 32.43 0.19 10.47
CA SER A 23 32.71 0.03 9.05
C SER A 23 31.68 -0.93 8.43
N LEU A 24 31.10 -0.53 7.31
CA LEU A 24 30.13 -1.30 6.52
C LEU A 24 30.73 -1.83 5.20
N ASN A 25 32.01 -1.52 4.93
CA ASN A 25 32.66 -1.85 3.65
C ASN A 25 33.99 -2.62 3.89
N GLU A 26 33.90 -3.77 4.53
CA GLU A 26 35.03 -4.63 4.76
C GLU A 26 35.18 -5.76 3.72
N ASN A 27 34.23 -5.87 2.79
CA ASN A 27 34.18 -6.89 1.71
C ASN A 27 34.33 -8.34 2.20
N LYS A 28 33.83 -8.64 3.40
CA LYS A 28 33.90 -9.96 4.03
C LYS A 28 32.66 -10.24 4.88
N ASP A 29 32.49 -11.51 5.18
CA ASP A 29 31.51 -11.93 6.19
C ASP A 29 32.07 -11.64 7.60
N SER A 30 31.29 -10.93 8.39
CA SER A 30 31.63 -10.50 9.74
C SER A 30 30.57 -11.00 10.73
N ILE A 31 31.04 -11.52 11.87
CA ILE A 31 30.16 -11.83 12.99
C ILE A 31 30.17 -10.72 14.04
N ILE A 32 29.02 -10.32 14.49
CA ILE A 32 28.83 -9.35 15.59
C ILE A 32 28.40 -10.13 16.83
N ILE A 33 29.27 -10.10 17.84
CA ILE A 33 29.08 -10.83 19.10
C ILE A 33 29.04 -9.89 20.29
N GLY A 34 28.64 -10.42 21.44
CA GLY A 34 28.66 -9.73 22.73
C GLY A 34 27.51 -10.20 23.62
N GLN A 35 27.56 -9.85 24.87
CA GLN A 35 26.54 -10.21 25.85
C GLN A 35 25.15 -9.62 25.48
N ASN A 36 24.10 -10.22 26.04
CA ASN A 36 22.74 -9.69 25.85
C ASN A 36 22.65 -8.25 26.37
N GLY A 37 22.07 -7.39 25.53
CA GLY A 37 21.97 -5.96 25.84
C GLY A 37 23.28 -5.17 25.62
N SER A 38 24.36 -5.75 25.08
CA SER A 38 25.60 -5.02 24.76
C SER A 38 25.47 -4.03 23.60
N GLY A 39 24.33 -4.01 22.90
CA GLY A 39 24.08 -3.04 21.83
C GLY A 39 24.31 -3.57 20.41
N LYS A 40 24.42 -4.89 20.22
CA LYS A 40 24.63 -5.51 18.89
C LYS A 40 23.58 -5.08 17.86
N SER A 41 22.30 -5.26 18.16
CA SER A 41 21.20 -4.91 17.23
C SER A 41 20.93 -3.39 17.16
N THR A 42 21.64 -2.55 17.93
CA THR A 42 21.53 -1.09 17.86
C THR A 42 21.90 -0.56 16.47
N ILE A 43 22.78 -1.25 15.76
CA ILE A 43 23.16 -0.88 14.40
C ILE A 43 22.00 -0.90 13.42
N LEU A 44 21.03 -1.81 13.60
CA LEU A 44 19.84 -1.89 12.76
C LEU A 44 18.95 -0.66 12.94
N ASP A 45 18.73 -0.25 14.20
CA ASP A 45 17.99 0.97 14.50
C ASP A 45 18.72 2.22 14.01
N ALA A 46 20.05 2.27 14.17
CA ALA A 46 20.86 3.38 13.69
C ALA A 46 20.78 3.51 12.16
N LEU A 47 20.89 2.39 11.45
CA LEU A 47 20.81 2.32 10.00
C LEU A 47 19.44 2.78 9.49
N THR A 48 18.36 2.23 10.02
CA THR A 48 17.01 2.59 9.58
C THR A 48 16.60 3.99 10.04
N PHE A 49 17.04 4.42 11.21
CA PHE A 49 16.79 5.78 11.68
C PHE A 49 17.50 6.82 10.82
N SER A 50 18.78 6.60 10.50
CA SER A 50 19.56 7.54 9.67
C SER A 50 18.94 7.71 8.28
N LEU A 51 18.49 6.64 7.63
CA LEU A 51 17.97 6.66 6.27
C LEU A 51 16.47 7.05 6.22
N PHE A 52 15.65 6.49 7.10
CA PHE A 52 14.18 6.58 7.00
C PHE A 52 13.50 7.29 8.17
N ASN A 53 14.26 7.81 9.14
CA ASN A 53 13.71 8.44 10.35
C ASN A 53 12.79 7.52 11.19
N LYS A 54 13.00 6.21 11.09
CA LYS A 54 12.21 5.17 11.77
C LYS A 54 13.15 4.16 12.43
N PRO A 55 12.89 3.76 13.68
CA PRO A 55 13.61 2.63 14.27
C PRO A 55 13.25 1.34 13.54
N PHE A 56 14.15 0.36 13.59
CA PHE A 56 13.90 -1.00 13.12
C PHE A 56 12.98 -1.75 14.10
N ARG A 57 13.26 -1.63 15.38
CA ARG A 57 12.44 -2.19 16.45
C ARG A 57 11.13 -1.43 16.61
N LYS A 58 10.11 -2.10 17.14
CA LYS A 58 8.79 -1.49 17.44
C LYS A 58 8.84 -0.61 18.69
N ILE A 59 9.68 0.42 18.66
CA ILE A 59 9.85 1.42 19.72
C ILE A 59 9.57 2.83 19.17
N SER A 60 9.26 3.76 20.07
CA SER A 60 9.07 5.15 19.68
C SER A 60 10.40 5.85 19.40
N LYS A 61 10.38 6.89 18.56
CA LYS A 61 11.59 7.68 18.23
C LYS A 61 12.25 8.29 19.48
N SER A 62 11.46 8.67 20.48
CA SER A 62 11.98 9.23 21.74
C SER A 62 12.80 8.21 22.53
N GLN A 63 12.50 6.93 22.43
CA GLN A 63 13.21 5.85 23.10
C GLN A 63 14.58 5.53 22.46
N LEU A 64 14.88 6.11 21.28
CA LEU A 64 16.19 5.99 20.64
C LEU A 64 17.26 6.82 21.35
N VAL A 65 16.86 7.84 22.11
CA VAL A 65 17.81 8.65 22.89
C VAL A 65 18.29 7.85 24.11
N ASN A 66 19.58 7.87 24.36
CA ASN A 66 20.17 7.23 25.54
C ASN A 66 19.52 7.80 26.82
N THR A 67 19.02 6.93 27.69
CA THR A 67 18.26 7.30 28.89
C THR A 67 19.12 7.94 29.99
N THR A 68 20.43 7.72 29.97
CA THR A 68 21.36 8.34 30.93
C THR A 68 21.74 9.76 30.53
N ASN A 69 21.99 9.99 29.23
CA ASN A 69 22.44 11.27 28.71
C ASN A 69 21.28 12.19 28.26
N GLU A 70 20.15 11.60 27.88
CA GLU A 70 18.86 12.23 27.51
C GLU A 70 18.89 13.29 26.39
N ARG A 71 20.06 13.48 25.74
CA ARG A 71 20.31 14.51 24.73
C ARG A 71 21.36 14.07 23.72
N ASP A 72 21.50 14.86 22.66
CA ASP A 72 22.57 14.78 21.65
C ASP A 72 22.70 13.39 21.00
N ALA A 73 21.57 12.69 20.82
CA ALA A 73 21.56 11.47 20.05
C ALA A 73 21.80 11.80 18.58
N VAL A 74 22.89 11.31 18.02
CA VAL A 74 23.30 11.59 16.64
C VAL A 74 23.67 10.28 15.97
N VAL A 75 23.18 10.10 14.75
CA VAL A 75 23.57 9.02 13.84
C VAL A 75 24.05 9.64 12.54
N GLU A 76 25.17 9.19 12.05
CA GLU A 76 25.73 9.57 10.76
C GLU A 76 25.99 8.32 9.94
N ILE A 77 25.63 8.36 8.66
CA ILE A 77 25.89 7.30 7.71
C ILE A 77 26.54 7.87 6.45
N GLU A 78 27.54 7.17 5.95
CA GLU A 78 28.25 7.51 4.73
C GLU A 78 28.12 6.39 3.72
N PHE A 79 27.78 6.76 2.49
CA PHE A 79 27.63 5.83 1.37
C PHE A 79 27.88 6.51 0.03
N ASN A 80 28.23 5.70 -0.96
CA ASN A 80 28.35 6.14 -2.34
C ASN A 80 27.16 5.64 -3.17
N ILE A 81 26.79 6.43 -4.15
CA ILE A 81 25.95 5.97 -5.26
C ILE A 81 26.73 6.26 -6.54
N ASN A 82 27.23 5.22 -7.18
CA ASN A 82 28.18 5.33 -8.29
C ASN A 82 29.42 6.14 -7.85
N THR A 83 29.64 7.31 -8.42
CA THR A 83 30.77 8.21 -8.13
C THR A 83 30.43 9.29 -7.10
N THR A 84 29.17 9.43 -6.71
CA THR A 84 28.71 10.50 -5.80
C THR A 84 28.73 10.02 -4.37
N GLU A 85 29.37 10.82 -3.50
CA GLU A 85 29.43 10.56 -2.06
C GLU A 85 28.28 11.24 -1.33
N TYR A 86 27.62 10.48 -0.47
CA TYR A 86 26.56 10.97 0.40
C TYR A 86 26.91 10.72 1.86
N LYS A 87 26.61 11.73 2.70
CA LYS A 87 26.63 11.61 4.15
C LYS A 87 25.31 12.15 4.70
N ILE A 88 24.69 11.38 5.54
CA ILE A 88 23.46 11.77 6.22
C ILE A 88 23.77 11.88 7.71
N THR A 89 23.44 13.03 8.28
CA THR A 89 23.51 13.27 9.72
C THR A 89 22.09 13.45 10.24
N ARG A 90 21.69 12.62 11.20
CA ARG A 90 20.37 12.68 11.83
C ARG A 90 20.50 12.68 13.34
N GLY A 91 19.75 13.57 14.01
CA GLY A 91 19.79 13.72 15.45
C GLY A 91 18.42 13.79 16.10
N ILE A 92 18.41 13.50 17.40
CA ILE A 92 17.27 13.68 18.30
C ILE A 92 17.75 14.46 19.51
N LYS A 93 17.06 15.54 19.86
CA LYS A 93 17.39 16.45 20.97
C LYS A 93 18.82 17.01 20.91
N PRO A 94 19.14 17.88 19.90
CA PRO A 94 18.22 18.54 18.98
C PRO A 94 17.81 17.70 17.77
N ASN A 95 16.69 18.07 17.12
CA ASN A 95 16.28 17.44 15.88
C ASN A 95 17.15 17.95 14.73
N ILE A 96 17.97 17.05 14.19
CA ILE A 96 18.93 17.33 13.10
C ILE A 96 18.57 16.42 11.93
N PHE A 97 18.53 16.98 10.74
CA PHE A 97 18.50 16.23 9.49
C PHE A 97 19.25 17.00 8.41
N ILE A 98 20.40 16.50 8.03
CA ILE A 98 21.28 17.13 7.06
C ILE A 98 21.76 16.05 6.08
N ILE A 99 21.64 16.34 4.81
CA ILE A 99 22.18 15.53 3.72
C ILE A 99 23.37 16.28 3.13
N TYR A 100 24.51 15.61 3.03
CA TYR A 100 25.66 16.10 2.30
C TYR A 100 25.81 15.31 1.00
N LYS A 101 26.13 16.00 -0.06
CA LYS A 101 26.46 15.45 -1.37
C LYS A 101 27.83 15.99 -1.78
N ASP A 102 28.80 15.11 -1.99
CA ASP A 102 30.19 15.44 -2.32
C ASP A 102 30.78 16.51 -1.35
N GLY A 103 30.54 16.30 -0.05
CA GLY A 103 31.00 17.18 1.04
C GLY A 103 30.22 18.49 1.22
N LYS A 104 29.29 18.82 0.33
CA LYS A 104 28.46 20.03 0.42
C LYS A 104 27.07 19.69 0.97
N LYS A 105 26.54 20.58 1.82
CA LYS A 105 25.15 20.44 2.28
C LYS A 105 24.18 20.56 1.11
N PHE A 106 23.20 19.67 1.08
CA PHE A 106 22.21 19.58 0.01
C PHE A 106 20.84 20.08 0.47
N ASN A 107 20.21 20.97 -0.31
CA ASN A 107 18.85 21.51 -0.09
C ASN A 107 18.60 22.06 1.33
N GLU A 108 19.39 23.01 1.79
CA GLU A 108 19.24 23.63 3.13
C GLU A 108 17.88 24.29 3.37
N GLU A 109 17.22 24.79 2.32
CA GLU A 109 15.94 25.50 2.41
C GLU A 109 14.70 24.58 2.40
N ALA A 110 14.86 23.30 2.07
CA ALA A 110 13.73 22.36 1.99
C ALA A 110 13.29 21.89 3.38
N SER A 111 11.98 21.69 3.54
CA SER A 111 11.45 21.09 4.76
C SER A 111 12.02 19.69 5.01
N ALA A 112 12.10 19.28 6.29
CA ALA A 112 12.58 17.93 6.63
C ALA A 112 11.74 16.80 5.96
N LEU A 113 10.45 17.07 5.71
CA LEU A 113 9.56 16.15 5.01
C LEU A 113 9.93 16.03 3.52
N ASP A 114 10.21 17.14 2.87
CA ASP A 114 10.57 17.15 1.45
C ASP A 114 11.97 16.57 1.23
N GLN A 115 12.91 16.89 2.14
CA GLN A 115 14.23 16.25 2.14
C GLN A 115 14.12 14.71 2.32
N GLN A 116 13.20 14.23 3.19
CA GLN A 116 12.98 12.79 3.38
C GLN A 116 12.40 12.15 2.12
N LYS A 117 11.38 12.76 1.51
CA LYS A 117 10.82 12.29 0.24
C LYS A 117 11.87 12.23 -0.87
N TYR A 118 12.71 13.26 -0.94
CA TYR A 118 13.79 13.31 -1.91
C TYR A 118 14.84 12.22 -1.65
N LEU A 119 15.23 12.00 -0.38
CA LEU A 119 16.14 10.93 0.01
C LEU A 119 15.61 9.56 -0.40
N GLU A 120 14.36 9.25 -0.06
CA GLU A 120 13.75 7.96 -0.37
C GLU A 120 13.47 7.78 -1.87
N GLY A 121 12.95 8.82 -2.54
CA GLY A 121 12.49 8.71 -3.92
C GLY A 121 13.57 8.93 -4.98
N GLN A 122 14.55 9.80 -4.73
CA GLN A 122 15.54 10.20 -5.74
C GLN A 122 16.94 9.69 -5.45
N ILE A 123 17.36 9.66 -4.18
CA ILE A 123 18.70 9.21 -3.80
C ILE A 123 18.70 7.69 -3.61
N LEU A 124 17.94 7.19 -2.62
CA LEU A 124 17.92 5.77 -2.30
C LEU A 124 17.08 4.96 -3.28
N LYS A 125 16.02 5.56 -3.82
CA LYS A 125 14.97 4.92 -4.64
C LYS A 125 14.33 3.72 -3.94
N LEU A 126 14.38 3.70 -2.61
CA LEU A 126 13.86 2.67 -1.72
C LEU A 126 13.07 3.32 -0.60
N ASN A 127 11.94 2.74 -0.27
CA ASN A 127 11.27 3.04 0.98
C ASN A 127 11.77 2.14 2.12
N TYR A 128 11.35 2.44 3.35
CA TYR A 128 11.71 1.67 4.54
C TYR A 128 11.40 0.17 4.40
N LYS A 129 10.23 -0.19 3.86
CA LYS A 129 9.79 -1.60 3.75
C LYS A 129 10.65 -2.36 2.76
N SER A 130 10.85 -1.80 1.57
CA SER A 130 11.66 -2.41 0.52
C SER A 130 13.12 -2.56 0.96
N PHE A 131 13.66 -1.52 1.62
CA PHE A 131 15.01 -1.58 2.19
C PHE A 131 15.17 -2.72 3.19
N THR A 132 14.24 -2.83 4.15
CA THR A 132 14.32 -3.89 5.15
C THR A 132 14.19 -5.29 4.55
N GLN A 133 13.48 -5.46 3.44
CA GLN A 133 13.34 -6.76 2.76
C GLN A 133 14.58 -7.22 1.98
N ILE A 134 15.50 -6.30 1.65
CA ILE A 134 16.71 -6.64 0.87
C ILE A 134 18.00 -6.48 1.63
N VAL A 135 18.02 -5.76 2.76
CA VAL A 135 19.22 -5.45 3.53
C VAL A 135 19.23 -6.11 4.90
N ILE A 136 18.07 -6.36 5.48
CA ILE A 136 17.96 -6.88 6.85
C ILE A 136 17.17 -8.19 6.84
N LEU A 137 17.72 -9.19 7.53
CA LEU A 137 17.00 -10.39 7.90
C LEU A 137 17.15 -10.58 9.41
N GLY A 138 16.06 -10.72 10.15
CA GLY A 138 16.13 -10.82 11.61
C GLY A 138 14.95 -11.53 12.24
N SER A 139 15.13 -11.92 13.51
CA SER A 139 14.12 -12.71 14.23
C SER A 139 13.08 -11.87 14.96
N ALA A 140 13.46 -10.81 15.66
CA ALA A 140 12.60 -10.18 16.65
C ALA A 140 11.68 -9.06 16.12
N SER A 141 12.10 -8.30 15.13
CA SER A 141 11.36 -7.14 14.60
C SER A 141 11.16 -7.17 13.09
N PHE A 142 11.82 -8.11 12.43
CA PHE A 142 11.66 -8.32 11.00
C PHE A 142 10.27 -8.92 10.70
N VAL A 143 9.60 -8.36 9.71
CA VAL A 143 8.36 -8.94 9.18
C VAL A 143 8.69 -9.57 7.84
N PRO A 144 8.74 -10.90 7.74
CA PRO A 144 9.01 -11.60 6.49
C PRO A 144 8.05 -11.16 5.37
N PHE A 145 8.53 -11.22 4.13
CA PHE A 145 7.73 -10.84 2.97
C PHE A 145 6.36 -11.54 2.94
N MET A 146 6.33 -12.84 3.28
CA MET A 146 5.10 -13.62 3.29
C MET A 146 4.11 -13.23 4.41
N GLN A 147 4.58 -12.55 5.45
CA GLN A 147 3.73 -12.03 6.53
C GLN A 147 3.25 -10.59 6.27
N LEU A 148 3.80 -9.93 5.26
CA LEU A 148 3.27 -8.64 4.82
C LEU A 148 1.87 -8.83 4.22
N ASN A 149 1.00 -7.84 4.40
CA ASN A 149 -0.27 -7.82 3.68
C ASN A 149 -0.06 -7.57 2.17
N ALA A 150 -1.02 -7.98 1.34
CA ALA A 150 -0.93 -7.91 -0.12
C ALA A 150 -0.54 -6.51 -0.67
N PRO A 151 -1.08 -5.37 -0.20
CA PRO A 151 -0.65 -4.05 -0.64
C PRO A 151 0.83 -3.77 -0.34
N HIS A 152 1.34 -4.22 0.81
CA HIS A 152 2.75 -4.02 1.17
C HIS A 152 3.69 -4.93 0.39
N ARG A 153 3.28 -6.19 0.10
CA ARG A 153 4.04 -7.07 -0.81
C ARG A 153 4.18 -6.44 -2.18
N ARG A 154 3.08 -5.89 -2.71
CA ARG A 154 3.05 -5.19 -3.99
C ARG A 154 3.98 -3.97 -3.98
N GLU A 155 3.94 -3.15 -2.96
CA GLU A 155 4.81 -1.98 -2.79
C GLU A 155 6.30 -2.35 -2.87
N VAL A 156 6.70 -3.42 -2.17
CA VAL A 156 8.08 -3.94 -2.22
C VAL A 156 8.46 -4.34 -3.64
N ILE A 157 7.61 -5.10 -4.32
CA ILE A 157 7.89 -5.56 -5.68
C ILE A 157 7.91 -4.40 -6.69
N GLU A 158 7.01 -3.44 -6.56
CA GLU A 158 7.00 -2.24 -7.41
C GLU A 158 8.29 -1.43 -7.27
N ASP A 159 8.84 -1.33 -6.04
CA ASP A 159 10.14 -0.70 -5.81
C ASP A 159 11.28 -1.50 -6.45
N LEU A 160 11.31 -2.82 -6.23
CA LEU A 160 12.37 -3.69 -6.76
C LEU A 160 12.39 -3.74 -8.29
N LEU A 161 11.23 -3.69 -8.92
CA LEU A 161 11.08 -3.65 -10.37
C LEU A 161 11.24 -2.24 -10.97
N ASP A 162 11.41 -1.21 -10.13
CA ASP A 162 11.46 0.22 -10.54
C ASP A 162 10.21 0.66 -11.33
N ILE A 163 9.04 0.13 -10.94
CA ILE A 163 7.76 0.43 -11.59
C ILE A 163 6.84 1.33 -10.76
N LYS A 164 7.33 1.82 -9.63
CA LYS A 164 6.61 2.77 -8.77
C LYS A 164 6.26 4.09 -9.49
N VAL A 165 7.02 4.41 -10.54
CA VAL A 165 6.72 5.55 -11.42
C VAL A 165 5.29 5.48 -11.97
N PHE A 166 4.78 4.28 -12.30
CA PHE A 166 3.40 4.13 -12.78
C PHE A 166 2.36 4.42 -11.69
N SER A 167 2.65 4.11 -10.44
CA SER A 167 1.80 4.47 -9.30
C SER A 167 1.75 5.99 -9.12
N SER A 168 2.90 6.65 -9.15
CA SER A 168 2.99 8.12 -9.11
C SER A 168 2.29 8.77 -10.30
N MET A 169 2.44 8.21 -11.50
CA MET A 169 1.71 8.67 -12.70
C MET A 169 0.20 8.49 -12.54
N SER A 170 -0.24 7.36 -11.97
CA SER A 170 -1.66 7.09 -11.72
C SER A 170 -2.26 8.11 -10.74
N ASP A 171 -1.53 8.50 -9.70
CA ASP A 171 -2.00 9.49 -8.74
C ASP A 171 -2.09 10.89 -9.36
N LEU A 172 -1.09 11.32 -10.11
CA LEU A 172 -1.15 12.56 -10.89
C LEU A 172 -2.29 12.54 -11.91
N LEU A 173 -2.54 11.39 -12.52
CA LEU A 173 -3.61 11.22 -13.49
C LEU A 173 -5.00 11.33 -12.82
N LYS A 174 -5.17 10.79 -11.61
CA LYS A 174 -6.42 10.95 -10.84
C LYS A 174 -6.75 12.43 -10.59
N GLU A 175 -5.76 13.23 -10.23
CA GLU A 175 -5.94 14.67 -10.04
C GLU A 175 -6.33 15.38 -11.34
N LYS A 176 -5.65 15.04 -12.45
CA LYS A 176 -5.97 15.60 -13.77
C LYS A 176 -7.38 15.20 -14.25
N ILE A 177 -7.77 13.96 -14.03
CA ILE A 177 -9.12 13.46 -14.34
C ILE A 177 -10.17 14.23 -13.55
N LYS A 178 -9.95 14.42 -12.24
CA LYS A 178 -10.84 15.21 -11.39
C LYS A 178 -10.97 16.64 -11.91
N TYR A 179 -9.83 17.29 -12.17
CA TYR A 179 -9.82 18.65 -12.71
C TYR A 179 -10.57 18.76 -14.06
N SER A 180 -10.30 17.83 -15.00
CA SER A 180 -10.98 17.83 -16.30
C SER A 180 -12.49 17.59 -16.16
N LYS A 181 -12.92 16.72 -15.25
CA LYS A 181 -14.32 16.47 -14.94
C LYS A 181 -15.01 17.73 -14.40
N ASP A 182 -14.38 18.39 -13.43
CA ASP A 182 -14.92 19.61 -12.86
C ASP A 182 -15.01 20.72 -13.93
N ARG A 183 -14.01 20.81 -14.82
CA ARG A 183 -14.02 21.75 -15.93
C ARG A 183 -15.14 21.46 -16.94
N ILE A 184 -15.38 20.18 -17.27
CA ILE A 184 -16.51 19.78 -18.13
C ILE A 184 -17.83 20.22 -17.52
N ASN A 185 -18.05 19.94 -16.22
CA ASN A 185 -19.26 20.34 -15.52
C ASN A 185 -19.49 21.86 -15.59
N ILE A 186 -18.43 22.64 -15.37
CA ILE A 186 -18.50 24.12 -15.48
C ILE A 186 -18.84 24.55 -16.90
N LEU A 187 -18.24 23.95 -17.92
CA LEU A 187 -18.50 24.28 -19.32
C LEU A 187 -19.92 23.86 -19.75
N GLU A 188 -20.43 22.73 -19.27
CA GLU A 188 -21.80 22.29 -19.51
C GLU A 188 -22.83 23.26 -18.90
N LEU A 189 -22.61 23.70 -17.67
CA LEU A 189 -23.42 24.75 -17.04
C LEU A 189 -23.38 26.07 -17.81
N LYS A 190 -22.19 26.47 -18.27
CA LYS A 190 -22.05 27.68 -19.10
C LYS A 190 -22.76 27.53 -20.44
N LYS A 191 -22.61 26.38 -21.12
CA LYS A 191 -23.32 26.10 -22.39
C LYS A 191 -24.80 26.22 -22.24
N GLU A 192 -25.40 25.61 -21.21
CA GLU A 192 -26.82 25.68 -20.90
C GLU A 192 -27.23 27.14 -20.66
N SER A 193 -26.50 27.85 -19.81
CA SER A 193 -26.74 29.27 -19.52
C SER A 193 -26.69 30.17 -20.77
N PHE A 194 -25.68 29.97 -21.66
CA PHE A 194 -25.59 30.76 -22.89
C PHE A 194 -26.59 30.33 -23.95
N GLY A 195 -26.96 29.05 -24.02
CA GLY A 195 -28.06 28.57 -24.84
C GLY A 195 -29.38 29.27 -24.51
N ASP A 196 -29.70 29.30 -23.21
CA ASP A 196 -30.88 29.98 -22.70
C ASP A 196 -30.85 31.48 -23.00
N LYS A 197 -29.69 32.13 -22.80
CA LYS A 197 -29.53 33.57 -23.15
C LYS A 197 -29.78 33.85 -24.63
N ILE A 198 -29.29 32.99 -25.54
CA ILE A 198 -29.50 33.13 -27.00
C ILE A 198 -30.97 33.00 -27.34
N VAL A 199 -31.63 31.96 -26.81
CA VAL A 199 -33.09 31.74 -27.04
C VAL A 199 -33.89 32.92 -26.51
N MET A 200 -33.56 33.39 -25.30
CA MET A 200 -34.22 34.55 -24.70
C MET A 200 -34.02 35.81 -25.53
N GLN A 201 -32.78 36.09 -25.95
CA GLN A 201 -32.44 37.26 -26.73
C GLN A 201 -33.12 37.24 -28.12
N GLN A 202 -33.17 36.10 -28.79
CA GLN A 202 -33.90 35.91 -30.04
C GLN A 202 -35.40 36.14 -29.85
N SER A 203 -35.97 35.56 -28.80
CA SER A 203 -37.37 35.75 -28.44
C SER A 203 -37.69 37.24 -28.19
N PHE A 204 -36.76 37.90 -27.46
CA PHE A 204 -36.90 39.33 -27.15
C PHE A 204 -36.85 40.20 -28.40
N ILE A 205 -35.88 39.98 -29.32
CA ILE A 205 -35.75 40.70 -30.59
C ILE A 205 -37.05 40.50 -31.43
N ARG A 206 -37.50 39.24 -31.54
CA ARG A 206 -38.73 38.89 -32.26
C ARG A 206 -39.96 39.59 -31.66
N LYS A 207 -40.00 39.74 -30.33
CA LYS A 207 -41.09 40.40 -29.62
C LYS A 207 -41.11 41.89 -29.84
N ILE A 208 -39.91 42.52 -29.91
CA ILE A 208 -39.81 43.92 -30.32
C ILE A 208 -40.31 44.12 -31.77
N GLU A 209 -40.11 43.09 -32.63
CA GLU A 209 -40.54 43.10 -34.03
C GLU A 209 -42.05 42.85 -34.21
N GLU A 210 -42.64 42.02 -33.34
CA GLU A 210 -44.04 41.59 -33.43
C GLU A 210 -45.04 42.47 -32.63
N GLU A 211 -44.65 43.70 -32.23
CA GLU A 211 -45.47 44.62 -31.41
C GLU A 211 -45.68 44.19 -29.94
N GLY A 212 -45.00 44.89 -29.04
CA GLY A 212 -44.71 44.55 -27.64
C GLY A 212 -45.82 44.07 -26.69
N GLU A 213 -47.09 44.40 -26.89
CA GLU A 213 -48.16 43.93 -25.97
C GLU A 213 -48.43 42.42 -26.07
N ASN A 214 -48.32 41.83 -27.26
CA ASN A 214 -48.49 40.39 -27.45
C ASN A 214 -47.33 39.59 -26.80
N ASP A 215 -46.15 40.15 -26.75
CA ASP A 215 -44.97 39.45 -26.20
C ASP A 215 -44.90 39.47 -24.68
N ILE A 216 -45.36 40.54 -24.05
CA ILE A 216 -45.53 40.59 -22.59
C ILE A 216 -46.52 39.49 -22.14
N THR A 217 -47.65 39.38 -22.81
CA THR A 217 -48.67 38.34 -22.53
C THR A 217 -48.09 36.93 -22.73
N LYS A 218 -47.25 36.74 -23.76
CA LYS A 218 -46.61 35.47 -24.05
C LYS A 218 -45.53 35.12 -23.01
N ASN A 219 -44.76 36.10 -22.54
CA ASN A 219 -43.78 35.90 -21.49
C ASN A 219 -44.44 35.61 -20.14
N GLN A 220 -45.53 36.25 -19.83
CA GLN A 220 -46.34 35.93 -18.65
C GLN A 220 -46.83 34.48 -18.66
N LYS A 221 -47.29 33.96 -19.83
CA LYS A 221 -47.66 32.54 -19.97
C LYS A 221 -46.47 31.61 -19.74
N LYS A 222 -45.26 31.98 -20.22
CA LYS A 222 -44.05 31.17 -20.00
C LYS A 222 -43.60 31.16 -18.53
N ILE A 223 -43.75 32.26 -17.78
CA ILE A 223 -43.48 32.31 -16.35
C ILE A 223 -44.32 31.27 -15.61
N VAL A 224 -45.63 31.19 -15.95
CA VAL A 224 -46.51 30.17 -15.39
C VAL A 224 -46.01 28.75 -15.66
N THR A 225 -45.55 28.50 -16.91
CA THR A 225 -44.99 27.16 -17.27
C THR A 225 -43.74 26.84 -16.49
N CYS A 226 -42.84 27.82 -16.28
CA CYS A 226 -41.63 27.62 -15.46
C CYS A 226 -41.96 27.29 -14.01
N ASP A 227 -42.97 27.90 -13.44
CA ASP A 227 -43.43 27.61 -12.08
C ASP A 227 -44.04 26.21 -11.96
N GLU A 228 -44.77 25.76 -12.99
CA GLU A 228 -45.32 24.40 -13.07
C GLU A 228 -44.21 23.34 -13.18
N ASP A 229 -43.21 23.58 -14.05
CA ASP A 229 -42.06 22.68 -14.21
C ASP A 229 -41.21 22.59 -12.94
N ALA A 230 -40.96 23.72 -12.28
CA ALA A 230 -40.22 23.73 -11.01
C ALA A 230 -40.94 22.90 -9.93
N LYS A 231 -42.27 23.03 -9.84
CA LYS A 231 -43.11 22.21 -8.94
C LYS A 231 -43.04 20.72 -9.29
N LYS A 232 -43.11 20.39 -10.58
CA LYS A 232 -43.00 19.01 -11.06
C LYS A 232 -41.64 18.39 -10.71
N TYR A 233 -40.55 19.11 -10.99
CA TYR A 233 -39.20 18.60 -10.64
C TYR A 233 -39.00 18.51 -9.14
N GLN A 234 -39.56 19.46 -8.35
CA GLN A 234 -39.53 19.36 -6.90
C GLN A 234 -40.27 18.10 -6.41
N GLY A 235 -41.45 17.80 -6.94
CA GLY A 235 -42.16 16.57 -6.61
C GLY A 235 -41.36 15.31 -6.95
N MET A 236 -40.67 15.31 -8.10
CA MET A 236 -39.77 14.17 -8.46
C MET A 236 -38.59 14.02 -7.52
N ILE A 237 -38.03 15.14 -7.03
CA ILE A 237 -36.97 15.13 -6.03
C ILE A 237 -37.48 14.56 -4.72
N ASP A 238 -38.62 14.99 -4.27
CA ASP A 238 -39.22 14.52 -3.01
C ASP A 238 -39.48 13.01 -3.06
N ASP A 239 -39.94 12.48 -4.19
CA ASP A 239 -40.10 11.03 -4.42
C ASP A 239 -38.77 10.26 -4.38
N LEU A 240 -37.70 10.83 -4.97
CA LEU A 240 -36.39 10.21 -4.97
C LEU A 240 -35.76 10.21 -3.58
N ILE A 241 -35.90 11.29 -2.80
CA ILE A 241 -35.40 11.38 -1.41
C ILE A 241 -36.05 10.32 -0.53
N ILE A 242 -37.36 10.11 -0.68
CA ILE A 242 -38.09 9.06 0.04
C ILE A 242 -37.48 7.68 -0.31
N LYS A 243 -37.30 7.39 -1.61
CA LYS A 243 -36.71 6.11 -2.07
C LYS A 243 -35.27 5.91 -1.57
N VAL A 244 -34.47 6.96 -1.58
CA VAL A 244 -33.08 6.90 -1.02
C VAL A 244 -33.15 6.58 0.46
N SER A 245 -34.03 7.28 1.22
CA SER A 245 -34.20 7.03 2.67
C SER A 245 -34.69 5.60 2.97
N GLU A 246 -35.55 5.05 2.15
CA GLU A 246 -36.00 3.65 2.24
C GLU A 246 -34.83 2.70 1.99
N LYS A 247 -34.03 2.98 0.93
CA LYS A 247 -32.86 2.20 0.58
C LYS A 247 -31.73 2.35 1.62
N GLU A 248 -31.57 3.53 2.22
CA GLU A 248 -30.63 3.76 3.31
C GLU A 248 -31.02 2.98 4.58
N LYS A 249 -32.31 2.87 4.87
CA LYS A 249 -32.81 1.99 5.95
C LYS A 249 -32.59 0.52 5.62
N GLU A 250 -32.82 0.13 4.37
CA GLU A 250 -32.59 -1.24 3.90
C GLU A 250 -31.11 -1.61 4.02
N ILE A 251 -30.20 -0.68 3.69
CA ILE A 251 -28.74 -0.92 3.70
C ILE A 251 -28.17 -1.06 5.13
N GLU A 252 -28.79 -0.43 6.14
CA GLU A 252 -28.33 -0.55 7.53
C GLU A 252 -28.27 -2.00 8.00
N GLY A 253 -29.20 -2.85 7.52
CA GLY A 253 -29.23 -4.28 7.82
C GLY A 253 -28.03 -5.07 7.28
N TYR A 254 -27.30 -4.51 6.33
CA TYR A 254 -26.18 -5.19 5.65
C TYR A 254 -24.79 -4.63 6.01
N SER A 255 -24.71 -3.51 6.74
CA SER A 255 -23.47 -2.74 6.96
C SER A 255 -22.38 -3.49 7.71
N LYS A 256 -22.71 -4.56 8.40
CA LYS A 256 -21.76 -5.36 9.21
C LYS A 256 -21.20 -6.57 8.47
N SER A 257 -21.70 -6.90 7.27
CA SER A 257 -21.37 -8.14 6.56
C SER A 257 -19.87 -8.31 6.33
N VAL A 258 -19.16 -7.28 5.89
CA VAL A 258 -17.69 -7.33 5.66
C VAL A 258 -16.92 -7.66 6.96
N ALA A 259 -17.31 -7.05 8.06
CA ALA A 259 -16.67 -7.32 9.37
C ALA A 259 -16.98 -8.74 9.84
N THR A 260 -18.21 -9.19 9.64
CA THR A 260 -18.67 -10.54 9.98
C THR A 260 -17.95 -11.58 9.13
N ILE A 261 -17.83 -11.39 7.83
CA ILE A 261 -17.07 -12.27 6.92
C ILE A 261 -15.62 -12.39 7.39
N LYS A 262 -14.99 -11.26 7.76
CA LYS A 262 -13.61 -11.28 8.27
C LYS A 262 -13.47 -12.07 9.56
N GLN A 263 -14.43 -11.93 10.46
CA GLN A 263 -14.45 -12.71 11.70
C GLN A 263 -14.69 -14.20 11.44
N LEU A 264 -15.66 -14.54 10.61
CA LEU A 264 -15.97 -15.91 10.23
C LEU A 264 -14.78 -16.60 9.55
N ASN A 265 -14.09 -15.90 8.64
CA ASN A 265 -12.87 -16.40 8.02
C ASN A 265 -11.73 -16.62 9.03
N LYS A 266 -11.62 -15.78 10.05
CA LYS A 266 -10.67 -16.00 11.15
C LYS A 266 -11.03 -17.25 11.95
N PHE A 267 -12.31 -17.44 12.26
CA PHE A 267 -12.77 -18.65 12.96
C PHE A 267 -12.58 -19.90 12.10
N ARG A 268 -12.89 -19.82 10.82
CA ARG A 268 -12.64 -20.91 9.85
C ARG A 268 -11.17 -21.33 9.85
N THR A 269 -10.25 -20.36 9.80
CA THR A 269 -8.81 -20.63 9.83
C THR A 269 -8.38 -21.29 11.13
N GLN A 270 -8.88 -20.81 12.26
CA GLN A 270 -8.58 -21.40 13.58
C GLN A 270 -9.12 -22.84 13.71
N LEU A 271 -10.32 -23.07 13.21
CA LEU A 271 -10.92 -24.41 13.23
C LEU A 271 -10.19 -25.38 12.30
N ASN A 272 -9.80 -24.92 11.11
CA ASN A 272 -9.00 -25.72 10.19
C ASN A 272 -7.67 -26.14 10.80
N THR A 273 -6.97 -25.21 11.47
CA THR A 273 -5.71 -25.51 12.17
C THR A 273 -5.93 -26.58 13.26
N LYS A 274 -6.98 -26.40 14.07
CA LYS A 274 -7.32 -27.38 15.12
C LYS A 274 -7.72 -28.75 14.56
N SER A 275 -8.46 -28.74 13.45
CA SER A 275 -8.86 -29.95 12.75
C SER A 275 -7.64 -30.69 12.21
N SER A 276 -6.69 -29.97 11.56
CA SER A 276 -5.45 -30.55 11.06
C SER A 276 -4.62 -31.20 12.18
N THR A 277 -4.38 -30.43 13.26
CA THR A 277 -3.65 -30.96 14.42
C THR A 277 -4.33 -32.20 15.02
N SER A 278 -5.67 -32.18 15.10
CA SER A 278 -6.42 -33.33 15.62
C SER A 278 -6.35 -34.52 14.68
N GLN A 279 -6.33 -34.28 13.36
CA GLN A 279 -6.17 -35.31 12.34
C GLN A 279 -4.77 -35.95 12.40
N GLU A 280 -3.73 -35.14 12.56
CA GLU A 280 -2.35 -35.61 12.74
C GLU A 280 -2.23 -36.47 13.99
N ASN A 281 -2.82 -36.04 15.10
CA ASN A 281 -2.85 -36.81 16.33
C ASN A 281 -3.66 -38.11 16.16
N LEU A 282 -4.76 -38.08 15.42
CA LEU A 282 -5.55 -39.27 15.13
C LEU A 282 -4.71 -40.30 14.34
N THR A 283 -4.06 -39.82 13.26
CA THR A 283 -3.18 -40.66 12.43
C THR A 283 -2.02 -41.23 13.27
N PHE A 284 -1.44 -40.39 14.13
CA PHE A 284 -0.39 -40.81 15.05
C PHE A 284 -0.85 -42.01 15.91
N PHE A 285 -2.03 -41.89 16.55
CA PHE A 285 -2.55 -42.97 17.40
C PHE A 285 -3.11 -44.16 16.61
N GLN A 286 -3.43 -44.01 15.34
CA GLN A 286 -3.83 -45.09 14.45
C GLN A 286 -2.62 -45.90 13.97
N ASP A 287 -1.54 -45.26 13.58
CA ASP A 287 -0.41 -45.88 12.88
C ASP A 287 0.70 -46.39 13.81
N HIS A 288 0.81 -45.84 15.04
CA HIS A 288 1.89 -46.18 15.94
C HIS A 288 1.41 -47.06 17.12
N LEU A 289 2.03 -48.18 17.28
CA LEU A 289 1.87 -49.08 18.44
C LEU A 289 2.80 -48.72 19.59
N GLU A 290 3.93 -48.09 19.24
CA GLU A 290 4.97 -47.62 20.16
C GLU A 290 5.23 -46.14 19.91
N CYS A 291 5.53 -45.38 20.97
CA CYS A 291 5.88 -44.00 20.84
C CYS A 291 7.22 -43.82 20.11
N PRO A 292 7.29 -43.16 18.97
CA PRO A 292 8.53 -42.99 18.21
C PRO A 292 9.59 -42.16 18.93
N THR A 293 9.20 -41.42 19.99
CA THR A 293 10.12 -40.57 20.77
C THR A 293 10.73 -41.27 21.96
N CYS A 294 9.97 -42.14 22.67
CA CYS A 294 10.44 -42.80 23.87
C CYS A 294 10.39 -44.32 23.80
N THR A 295 10.00 -44.89 22.67
CA THR A 295 9.94 -46.35 22.40
C THR A 295 9.08 -47.17 23.37
N GLN A 296 8.21 -46.54 24.15
CA GLN A 296 7.27 -47.23 25.02
C GLN A 296 6.02 -47.64 24.26
N GLU A 297 5.55 -48.86 24.49
CA GLU A 297 4.27 -49.32 23.96
C GLU A 297 3.12 -48.39 24.42
N ILE A 298 2.30 -48.00 23.48
CA ILE A 298 1.11 -47.20 23.79
C ILE A 298 0.00 -48.19 24.15
N ASP A 299 -0.50 -48.07 25.38
CA ASP A 299 -1.58 -48.94 25.86
C ASP A 299 -2.77 -48.96 24.88
N LYS A 300 -3.19 -50.18 24.52
CA LYS A 300 -4.27 -50.44 23.56
C LYS A 300 -5.59 -49.76 23.96
N ILE A 301 -5.92 -49.75 25.26
CA ILE A 301 -7.15 -49.15 25.77
C ILE A 301 -7.08 -47.62 25.67
N PHE A 302 -5.96 -47.08 26.09
CA PHE A 302 -5.70 -45.64 25.99
C PHE A 302 -5.73 -45.16 24.53
N ARG A 303 -5.09 -45.91 23.63
CA ARG A 303 -5.06 -45.60 22.21
C ARG A 303 -6.47 -45.62 21.59
N ALA A 304 -7.23 -46.71 21.84
CA ALA A 304 -8.61 -46.84 21.34
C ALA A 304 -9.53 -45.73 21.87
N THR A 305 -9.33 -45.34 23.13
CA THR A 305 -10.07 -44.21 23.71
C THR A 305 -9.71 -42.89 23.05
N LYS A 306 -8.40 -42.67 22.84
CA LYS A 306 -7.92 -41.43 22.17
C LYS A 306 -8.35 -41.35 20.70
N VAL A 307 -8.34 -42.42 19.98
CA VAL A 307 -8.86 -42.45 18.59
C VAL A 307 -10.34 -42.08 18.58
N LYS A 308 -11.18 -42.69 19.42
CA LYS A 308 -12.60 -42.33 19.51
C LYS A 308 -12.86 -40.86 19.93
N GLU A 309 -12.08 -40.38 20.89
CA GLU A 309 -12.16 -38.96 21.29
C GLU A 309 -11.84 -38.03 20.11
N LEU A 310 -10.73 -38.32 19.41
CA LEU A 310 -10.28 -37.48 18.27
C LEU A 310 -11.25 -37.55 17.09
N GLU A 311 -11.80 -38.72 16.78
CA GLU A 311 -12.83 -38.89 15.75
C GLU A 311 -14.08 -38.04 16.07
N SER A 312 -14.53 -38.07 17.35
CA SER A 312 -15.66 -37.27 17.79
C SER A 312 -15.36 -35.75 17.69
N VAL A 313 -14.13 -35.35 18.03
CA VAL A 313 -13.70 -33.94 17.92
C VAL A 313 -13.61 -33.51 16.46
N LEU A 314 -13.08 -34.37 15.61
CA LEU A 314 -12.99 -34.10 14.16
C LEU A 314 -14.36 -33.99 13.50
N SER A 315 -15.31 -34.85 13.89
CA SER A 315 -16.69 -34.72 13.41
C SER A 315 -17.27 -33.34 13.78
N LYS A 316 -17.12 -32.94 15.05
CA LYS A 316 -17.59 -31.62 15.49
C LYS A 316 -16.91 -30.45 14.75
N TYR A 317 -15.60 -30.57 14.47
CA TYR A 317 -14.92 -29.54 13.68
C TYR A 317 -15.44 -29.47 12.24
N LYS A 318 -15.75 -30.63 11.66
CA LYS A 318 -16.34 -30.70 10.31
C LYS A 318 -17.72 -30.04 10.26
N ASP A 319 -18.57 -30.36 11.24
CA ASP A 319 -19.92 -29.77 11.33
C ASP A 319 -19.82 -28.24 11.50
N ASN A 320 -18.98 -27.78 12.43
CA ASN A 320 -18.76 -26.35 12.67
C ASN A 320 -18.15 -25.63 11.44
N LEU A 321 -17.27 -26.30 10.70
CA LEU A 321 -16.72 -25.75 9.45
C LEU A 321 -17.80 -25.58 8.39
N GLN A 322 -18.71 -26.55 8.29
CA GLN A 322 -19.84 -26.49 7.36
C GLN A 322 -20.81 -25.36 7.73
N GLU A 323 -21.06 -25.17 9.04
CA GLU A 323 -21.86 -24.05 9.53
C GLU A 323 -21.20 -22.69 9.20
N ILE A 324 -19.88 -22.59 9.42
CA ILE A 324 -19.14 -21.36 9.10
C ILE A 324 -19.15 -21.09 7.58
N GLU A 325 -19.02 -22.11 6.75
CA GLU A 325 -19.07 -21.97 5.29
C GLU A 325 -20.45 -21.51 4.80
N THR A 326 -21.52 -22.03 5.41
CA THR A 326 -22.88 -21.56 5.10
C THR A 326 -23.07 -20.12 5.53
N ALA A 327 -22.61 -19.76 6.75
CA ALA A 327 -22.68 -18.40 7.25
C ALA A 327 -21.85 -17.41 6.41
N ILE A 328 -20.68 -17.83 5.92
CA ILE A 328 -19.89 -17.00 5.01
C ILE A 328 -20.65 -16.74 3.71
N LYS A 329 -21.23 -17.78 3.09
CA LYS A 329 -22.03 -17.61 1.86
C LYS A 329 -23.23 -16.70 2.05
N GLU A 330 -23.89 -16.81 3.20
CA GLU A 330 -25.01 -15.92 3.52
C GLU A 330 -24.58 -14.45 3.67
N GLU A 331 -23.43 -14.24 4.35
CA GLU A 331 -22.90 -12.88 4.52
C GLU A 331 -22.31 -12.31 3.21
N GLU A 332 -21.72 -13.14 2.36
CA GLU A 332 -21.29 -12.74 1.00
C GLU A 332 -22.49 -12.32 0.13
N ALA A 333 -23.60 -13.07 0.24
CA ALA A 333 -24.84 -12.67 -0.43
C ALA A 333 -25.40 -11.35 0.10
N ARG A 334 -25.25 -11.08 1.41
CA ARG A 334 -25.59 -9.80 2.02
C ARG A 334 -24.69 -8.66 1.55
N GLU A 335 -23.38 -8.92 1.45
CA GLU A 335 -22.43 -7.95 0.92
C GLU A 335 -22.75 -7.57 -0.53
N GLN A 336 -23.08 -8.56 -1.35
CA GLN A 336 -23.52 -8.28 -2.73
C GLN A 336 -24.76 -7.40 -2.77
N LYS A 337 -25.77 -7.71 -1.94
CA LYS A 337 -26.95 -6.85 -1.83
C LYS A 337 -26.63 -5.43 -1.36
N PHE A 338 -25.69 -5.31 -0.39
CA PHE A 338 -25.18 -4.01 0.04
C PHE A 338 -24.62 -3.19 -1.13
N LEU A 339 -23.76 -3.82 -1.95
CA LEU A 339 -23.14 -3.17 -3.10
C LEU A 339 -24.18 -2.79 -4.19
N GLU A 340 -25.17 -3.65 -4.40
CA GLU A 340 -26.28 -3.36 -5.32
C GLU A 340 -27.09 -2.15 -4.85
N ILE A 341 -27.52 -2.15 -3.58
CA ILE A 341 -28.28 -1.04 -3.01
C ILE A 341 -27.45 0.25 -3.02
N GLN A 342 -26.16 0.15 -2.70
CA GLN A 342 -25.25 1.29 -2.74
C GLN A 342 -25.14 1.89 -4.17
N LYS A 343 -25.12 1.02 -5.18
CA LYS A 343 -25.15 1.44 -6.59
C LYS A 343 -26.46 2.12 -6.96
N GLU A 344 -27.59 1.57 -6.49
CA GLU A 344 -28.91 2.18 -6.68
C GLU A 344 -28.99 3.56 -6.03
N ILE A 345 -28.55 3.70 -4.77
CA ILE A 345 -28.48 4.98 -4.07
C ILE A 345 -27.64 6.00 -4.85
N ARG A 346 -26.47 5.58 -5.37
CA ARG A 346 -25.61 6.45 -6.19
C ARG A 346 -26.32 6.94 -7.45
N THR A 347 -27.04 6.06 -8.12
CA THR A 347 -27.79 6.46 -9.32
C THR A 347 -28.90 7.44 -8.98
N MET A 348 -29.67 7.20 -7.90
CA MET A 348 -30.72 8.08 -7.42
C MET A 348 -30.18 9.46 -7.00
N ASN A 349 -29.07 9.50 -6.26
CA ASN A 349 -28.43 10.75 -5.87
C ASN A 349 -27.93 11.56 -7.07
N THR A 350 -27.44 10.87 -8.11
CA THR A 350 -27.05 11.52 -9.37
C THR A 350 -28.24 12.13 -10.08
N GLU A 351 -29.38 11.42 -10.08
CA GLU A 351 -30.63 11.90 -10.68
C GLU A 351 -31.19 13.12 -9.92
N THR A 352 -31.21 13.06 -8.58
CA THR A 352 -31.61 14.18 -7.72
C THR A 352 -30.74 15.42 -7.98
N SER A 353 -29.42 15.25 -8.14
CA SER A 353 -28.53 16.37 -8.47
C SER A 353 -28.87 17.01 -9.82
N LYS A 354 -29.23 16.22 -10.84
CA LYS A 354 -29.65 16.73 -12.14
C LYS A 354 -30.98 17.50 -12.06
N LEU A 355 -31.93 17.00 -11.27
CA LEU A 355 -33.23 17.65 -11.08
C LEU A 355 -33.09 18.97 -10.34
N ASN A 356 -32.22 19.05 -9.31
CA ASN A 356 -31.93 20.30 -8.59
C ASN A 356 -31.33 21.37 -9.52
N VAL A 357 -30.46 20.98 -10.45
CA VAL A 357 -29.93 21.90 -11.46
C VAL A 357 -31.08 22.41 -12.36
N ARG A 358 -32.04 21.54 -12.72
CA ARG A 358 -33.20 21.94 -13.53
C ARG A 358 -34.11 22.93 -12.80
N ILE A 359 -34.39 22.74 -11.50
CA ILE A 359 -35.14 23.68 -10.66
C ILE A 359 -34.43 25.03 -10.60
N SER A 360 -33.11 25.01 -10.32
CA SER A 360 -32.31 26.23 -10.27
C SER A 360 -32.37 27.00 -11.60
N ASN A 361 -32.31 26.26 -12.73
CA ASN A 361 -32.41 26.85 -14.06
C ASN A 361 -33.80 27.42 -14.34
N ALA A 362 -34.88 26.72 -13.96
CA ALA A 362 -36.23 27.18 -14.10
C ALA A 362 -36.50 28.47 -13.31
N ASN A 363 -36.04 28.51 -12.04
CA ASN A 363 -36.17 29.71 -11.18
C ASN A 363 -35.38 30.91 -11.71
N LYS A 364 -34.20 30.65 -12.24
CA LYS A 364 -33.36 31.67 -12.88
C LYS A 364 -34.05 32.20 -14.13
N LEU A 365 -34.57 31.29 -14.97
CA LEU A 365 -35.29 31.64 -16.17
C LEU A 365 -36.52 32.51 -15.88
N ARG A 366 -37.27 32.18 -14.80
CA ARG A 366 -38.40 32.98 -14.36
C ARG A 366 -38.00 34.43 -14.06
N LYS A 367 -36.94 34.61 -13.22
CA LYS A 367 -36.42 35.95 -12.88
C LYS A 367 -35.96 36.73 -14.11
N ASP A 368 -35.33 36.03 -15.05
CA ASP A 368 -34.84 36.65 -16.27
C ASP A 368 -35.99 37.11 -17.16
N LEU A 369 -37.09 36.30 -17.24
CA LEU A 369 -38.32 36.69 -17.98
C LEU A 369 -39.06 37.86 -17.32
N GLU A 370 -39.13 37.91 -15.98
CA GLU A 370 -39.70 39.06 -15.25
C GLU A 370 -38.94 40.35 -15.58
N LYS A 371 -37.61 40.24 -15.62
CA LYS A 371 -36.74 41.37 -16.00
C LYS A 371 -36.93 41.75 -17.47
N GLU A 372 -37.08 40.75 -18.36
CA GLU A 372 -37.35 41.01 -19.78
C GLU A 372 -38.64 41.78 -20.01
N ILE A 373 -39.71 41.42 -19.30
CA ILE A 373 -41.00 42.17 -19.38
C ILE A 373 -40.77 43.64 -19.05
N GLN A 374 -39.96 43.92 -18.01
CA GLN A 374 -39.61 45.24 -17.64
C GLN A 374 -38.75 45.94 -18.71
N ASP A 375 -37.71 45.22 -19.22
CA ASP A 375 -36.84 45.72 -20.27
C ASP A 375 -37.57 46.01 -21.59
N ILE A 376 -38.58 45.18 -21.94
CA ILE A 376 -39.44 45.41 -23.11
C ILE A 376 -40.25 46.69 -22.91
N THR A 377 -40.80 46.89 -21.75
CA THR A 377 -41.61 48.06 -21.42
C THR A 377 -40.76 49.35 -21.49
N ASP A 378 -39.48 49.26 -21.07
CA ASP A 378 -38.58 50.39 -20.99
C ASP A 378 -37.84 50.68 -22.31
N ARG A 379 -37.77 49.69 -23.25
CA ARG A 379 -36.86 49.74 -24.40
C ARG A 379 -37.51 49.57 -25.78
N LEU A 380 -38.79 49.77 -25.94
CA LEU A 380 -39.52 49.66 -27.22
C LEU A 380 -38.85 50.40 -28.39
N GLU A 381 -37.92 51.32 -28.13
CA GLU A 381 -37.25 52.14 -29.15
C GLU A 381 -35.80 51.71 -29.49
N ASN A 382 -35.16 50.77 -28.78
CA ASN A 382 -33.72 50.56 -28.95
C ASN A 382 -33.32 49.15 -29.43
N LYS A 383 -33.72 48.76 -30.64
CA LYS A 383 -33.55 47.45 -31.30
C LYS A 383 -32.08 47.12 -31.63
N SER A 384 -31.24 48.14 -31.88
CA SER A 384 -29.84 47.93 -32.32
C SER A 384 -28.94 47.35 -31.25
N ALA A 385 -29.12 47.71 -29.97
CA ALA A 385 -28.35 47.18 -28.85
C ALA A 385 -28.59 45.70 -28.61
N GLU A 386 -29.83 45.23 -28.83
CA GLU A 386 -30.23 43.83 -28.56
C GLU A 386 -29.71 42.86 -29.62
N THR A 387 -29.62 43.30 -30.89
CA THR A 387 -29.00 42.51 -31.97
C THR A 387 -27.49 42.36 -31.76
N THR A 388 -26.82 43.36 -31.25
CA THR A 388 -25.38 43.27 -30.88
C THR A 388 -25.16 42.27 -29.75
N ARG A 389 -25.98 42.30 -28.70
CA ARG A 389 -25.94 41.34 -27.60
C ARG A 389 -26.15 39.88 -28.07
N LEU A 390 -27.08 39.67 -28.99
CA LEU A 390 -27.30 38.33 -29.56
C LEU A 390 -26.06 37.81 -30.28
N SER A 391 -25.39 38.68 -31.03
CA SER A 391 -24.12 38.34 -31.70
C SER A 391 -23.05 37.93 -30.73
N GLU A 392 -22.89 38.67 -29.62
CA GLU A 392 -21.92 38.36 -28.55
C GLU A 392 -22.20 37.03 -27.86
N TYR A 393 -23.47 36.74 -27.53
CA TYR A 393 -23.85 35.46 -26.93
C TYR A 393 -23.59 34.27 -27.84
N LYS A 394 -23.90 34.39 -29.16
CA LYS A 394 -23.62 33.35 -30.15
C LYS A 394 -22.10 33.09 -30.26
N SER A 395 -21.29 34.16 -30.26
CA SER A 395 -19.84 34.03 -30.29
C SER A 395 -19.32 33.32 -29.05
N SER A 396 -19.83 33.71 -27.88
CA SER A 396 -19.43 33.08 -26.59
C SER A 396 -19.84 31.62 -26.53
N LEU A 397 -21.06 31.25 -26.98
CA LEU A 397 -21.49 29.86 -27.03
C LEU A 397 -20.62 29.03 -27.97
N LYS A 398 -20.26 29.57 -29.12
CA LYS A 398 -19.39 28.89 -30.09
C LYS A 398 -18.01 28.58 -29.45
N GLN A 399 -17.45 29.51 -28.70
CA GLN A 399 -16.21 29.28 -27.98
C GLN A 399 -16.36 28.23 -26.87
N ILE A 400 -17.45 28.30 -26.08
CA ILE A 400 -17.72 27.32 -25.02
C ILE A 400 -17.89 25.91 -25.59
N LEU A 401 -18.56 25.77 -26.74
CA LEU A 401 -18.73 24.46 -27.39
C LEU A 401 -17.39 23.88 -27.85
N LYS A 402 -16.52 24.72 -28.41
CA LYS A 402 -15.18 24.30 -28.79
C LYS A 402 -14.35 23.86 -27.56
N ASP A 403 -14.36 24.69 -26.52
CA ASP A 403 -13.63 24.38 -25.28
C ASP A 403 -14.16 23.10 -24.61
N LEU A 404 -15.47 22.85 -24.70
CA LEU A 404 -16.12 21.67 -24.17
C LEU A 404 -15.71 20.39 -24.93
N GLU A 405 -15.70 20.46 -26.26
CA GLU A 405 -15.28 19.35 -27.14
C GLU A 405 -13.82 18.98 -26.88
N GLU A 406 -12.93 19.97 -26.91
CA GLU A 406 -11.49 19.76 -26.60
C GLU A 406 -11.29 19.19 -25.18
N THR A 407 -12.06 19.67 -24.19
CA THR A 407 -11.95 19.19 -22.81
C THR A 407 -12.48 17.76 -22.68
N LYS A 408 -13.58 17.40 -23.37
CA LYS A 408 -14.14 16.04 -23.38
C LYS A 408 -13.19 15.05 -24.06
N GLU A 409 -12.62 15.40 -25.18
CA GLU A 409 -11.63 14.58 -25.86
C GLU A 409 -10.43 14.33 -24.96
N HIS A 410 -9.90 15.39 -24.33
CA HIS A 410 -8.81 15.25 -23.38
C HIS A 410 -9.16 14.37 -22.18
N PHE A 411 -10.36 14.50 -21.64
CA PHE A 411 -10.86 13.68 -20.54
C PHE A 411 -10.95 12.19 -20.92
N GLU A 412 -11.38 11.87 -22.13
CA GLU A 412 -11.41 10.49 -22.66
C GLU A 412 -10.00 9.90 -22.76
N TYR A 413 -9.02 10.65 -23.27
CA TYR A 413 -7.61 10.22 -23.27
C TYR A 413 -7.08 9.96 -21.86
N LEU A 414 -7.43 10.81 -20.90
CA LEU A 414 -7.05 10.60 -19.50
C LEU A 414 -7.70 9.34 -18.92
N GLN A 415 -8.96 9.07 -19.26
CA GLN A 415 -9.66 7.86 -18.81
C GLN A 415 -9.04 6.58 -19.38
N GLN A 416 -8.71 6.57 -20.66
CA GLN A 416 -8.01 5.45 -21.29
C GLN A 416 -6.62 5.25 -20.66
N SER A 417 -5.89 6.34 -20.43
CA SER A 417 -4.60 6.30 -19.75
C SER A 417 -4.71 5.73 -18.33
N LYS A 418 -5.81 6.02 -17.62
CA LYS A 418 -6.07 5.46 -16.29
C LYS A 418 -6.21 3.94 -16.32
N LEU A 419 -6.86 3.38 -17.33
CA LEU A 419 -6.98 1.92 -17.47
C LEU A 419 -5.59 1.28 -17.65
N LEU A 420 -4.70 1.92 -18.40
CA LEU A 420 -3.33 1.44 -18.59
C LEU A 420 -2.47 1.54 -17.32
N LEU A 421 -2.68 2.57 -16.49
CA LEU A 421 -1.90 2.81 -15.28
C LEU A 421 -2.49 2.15 -14.02
N ASN A 422 -3.66 1.54 -14.11
CA ASN A 422 -4.23 0.75 -13.02
C ASN A 422 -3.35 -0.47 -12.71
N ASP A 423 -3.57 -1.05 -11.55
CA ASP A 423 -2.84 -2.24 -11.09
C ASP A 423 -2.98 -3.43 -12.05
N ASP A 424 -4.11 -3.53 -12.73
CA ASP A 424 -4.39 -4.56 -13.76
C ASP A 424 -3.86 -4.19 -15.16
N GLY A 425 -3.31 -3.00 -15.33
CA GLY A 425 -2.76 -2.51 -16.60
C GLY A 425 -1.28 -2.87 -16.80
N VAL A 426 -0.49 -1.84 -17.15
CA VAL A 426 0.95 -1.99 -17.48
C VAL A 426 1.73 -2.64 -16.32
N LYS A 427 1.42 -2.27 -15.08
CA LYS A 427 2.10 -2.83 -13.90
C LYS A 427 1.92 -4.35 -13.81
N ARG A 428 0.69 -4.84 -13.97
CA ARG A 428 0.40 -6.28 -13.99
C ARG A 428 1.12 -6.98 -15.14
N GLY A 429 1.14 -6.37 -16.33
CA GLY A 429 1.86 -6.90 -17.49
C GLY A 429 3.37 -7.03 -17.24
N ILE A 430 3.97 -6.05 -16.53
CA ILE A 430 5.39 -6.12 -16.14
C ILE A 430 5.59 -7.21 -15.08
N ILE A 431 4.81 -7.18 -14.00
CA ILE A 431 4.89 -8.19 -12.93
C ILE A 431 4.79 -9.60 -13.51
N ARG A 432 3.80 -9.85 -14.38
CA ARG A 432 3.59 -11.15 -15.03
C ARG A 432 4.82 -11.65 -15.81
N LYS A 433 5.61 -10.75 -16.41
CA LYS A 433 6.85 -11.12 -17.09
C LYS A 433 7.96 -11.55 -16.13
N TYR A 434 7.98 -10.99 -14.91
CA TYR A 434 9.01 -11.32 -13.92
C TYR A 434 8.63 -12.46 -12.98
N LEU A 435 7.33 -12.73 -12.81
CA LEU A 435 6.86 -13.81 -11.93
C LEU A 435 7.48 -15.18 -12.23
N PRO A 436 7.58 -15.66 -13.49
CA PRO A 436 8.23 -16.93 -13.77
C PRO A 436 9.71 -16.96 -13.37
N LEU A 437 10.40 -15.83 -13.55
CA LEU A 437 11.80 -15.69 -13.15
C LEU A 437 11.91 -15.68 -11.62
N ILE A 438 11.06 -14.90 -10.94
CA ILE A 438 11.01 -14.85 -9.47
C ILE A 438 10.77 -16.25 -8.91
N ASN A 439 9.72 -16.92 -9.38
CA ASN A 439 9.34 -18.25 -8.94
C ASN A 439 10.46 -19.26 -9.17
N ARG A 440 11.10 -19.21 -10.33
CA ARG A 440 12.26 -20.05 -10.63
C ARG A 440 13.41 -19.80 -9.67
N GLN A 441 13.80 -18.54 -9.46
CA GLN A 441 14.93 -18.21 -8.58
C GLN A 441 14.66 -18.60 -7.12
N VAL A 442 13.45 -18.36 -6.62
CA VAL A 442 13.09 -18.81 -5.26
C VAL A 442 13.29 -20.30 -5.13
N ASN A 443 12.77 -21.09 -6.07
CA ASN A 443 12.91 -22.55 -6.03
C ASN A 443 14.38 -23.01 -6.21
N ASP A 444 15.16 -22.33 -7.06
CA ASP A 444 16.60 -22.62 -7.22
C ASP A 444 17.34 -22.38 -5.88
N TYR A 445 17.01 -21.32 -5.13
CA TYR A 445 17.58 -21.07 -3.81
C TYR A 445 17.11 -22.09 -2.76
N LEU A 446 15.82 -22.44 -2.76
CA LEU A 446 15.28 -23.47 -1.87
C LEU A 446 15.96 -24.82 -2.10
N GLN A 447 16.12 -25.22 -3.35
CA GLN A 447 16.81 -26.46 -3.72
C GLN A 447 18.28 -26.46 -3.27
N ARG A 448 18.99 -25.31 -3.39
CA ARG A 448 20.37 -25.16 -2.91
C ARG A 448 20.49 -25.25 -1.38
N MET A 449 19.40 -24.99 -0.67
CA MET A 449 19.28 -25.13 0.79
C MET A 449 18.72 -26.51 1.20
N ASP A 450 18.75 -27.49 0.30
CA ASP A 450 18.21 -28.83 0.51
C ASP A 450 16.73 -28.81 0.99
N PHE A 451 15.97 -27.85 0.49
CA PHE A 451 14.58 -27.70 0.81
C PHE A 451 13.71 -27.88 -0.43
N TYR A 452 13.25 -29.08 -0.63
CA TYR A 452 12.56 -29.53 -1.86
C TYR A 452 11.06 -29.28 -1.78
N ILE A 453 10.65 -28.05 -1.96
CA ILE A 453 9.26 -27.64 -2.12
C ILE A 453 9.10 -26.92 -3.46
N ASN A 454 7.89 -26.84 -3.96
CA ASN A 454 7.55 -25.99 -5.09
C ASN A 454 6.81 -24.75 -4.58
N PHE A 455 7.53 -23.63 -4.52
CA PHE A 455 7.01 -22.36 -4.08
C PHE A 455 6.69 -21.50 -5.31
N THR A 456 5.48 -20.96 -5.37
CA THR A 456 5.08 -20.05 -6.43
C THR A 456 4.30 -18.87 -5.85
N LEU A 457 4.53 -17.70 -6.40
CA LEU A 457 3.73 -16.50 -6.19
C LEU A 457 2.84 -16.28 -7.40
N ASP A 458 1.60 -15.87 -7.15
CA ASP A 458 0.67 -15.42 -8.19
C ASP A 458 0.82 -13.91 -8.47
N GLU A 459 0.01 -13.37 -9.37
CA GLU A 459 0.05 -11.95 -9.77
C GLU A 459 -0.37 -10.99 -8.63
N GLU A 460 -1.06 -11.49 -7.63
CA GLU A 460 -1.44 -10.81 -6.38
C GLU A 460 -0.42 -11.03 -5.25
N PHE A 461 0.68 -11.76 -5.53
CA PHE A 461 1.73 -12.16 -4.58
C PHE A 461 1.23 -13.05 -3.43
N ASN A 462 0.19 -13.84 -3.66
CA ASN A 462 -0.19 -14.92 -2.78
C ASN A 462 0.68 -16.13 -3.06
N GLU A 463 1.05 -16.83 -1.99
CA GLU A 463 1.84 -18.04 -2.13
C GLU A 463 0.97 -19.24 -2.50
N LYS A 464 1.53 -20.09 -3.34
CA LYS A 464 1.06 -21.44 -3.57
C LYS A 464 2.25 -22.36 -3.37
N ILE A 465 2.20 -23.15 -2.30
CA ILE A 465 3.29 -24.04 -1.91
C ILE A 465 2.81 -25.47 -2.02
N GLN A 466 3.62 -26.30 -2.69
CA GLN A 466 3.40 -27.73 -2.83
C GLN A 466 4.61 -28.44 -2.23
N THR A 467 4.36 -29.44 -1.43
CA THR A 467 5.37 -30.35 -0.90
C THR A 467 5.21 -31.74 -1.52
N PRO A 468 6.22 -32.61 -1.47
CA PRO A 468 6.09 -33.98 -1.97
C PRO A 468 4.94 -34.80 -1.35
N VAL A 469 4.47 -34.39 -0.19
CA VAL A 469 3.46 -35.08 0.61
C VAL A 469 2.10 -34.38 0.58
N HIS A 470 2.08 -33.07 0.35
CA HIS A 470 0.87 -32.23 0.40
C HIS A 470 0.75 -31.33 -0.81
N GLU A 471 -0.38 -31.35 -1.49
CA GLU A 471 -0.65 -30.52 -2.66
C GLU A 471 -0.90 -29.03 -2.34
N ARG A 472 -1.30 -28.72 -1.11
CA ARG A 472 -1.54 -27.34 -0.65
C ARG A 472 -1.00 -27.17 0.75
N PHE A 473 0.01 -26.34 0.86
CA PHE A 473 0.63 -25.95 2.12
C PHE A 473 0.70 -24.43 2.20
N SER A 474 0.67 -23.85 3.39
CA SER A 474 0.83 -22.41 3.54
C SER A 474 2.15 -22.10 4.26
N TYR A 475 2.69 -20.89 4.03
CA TYR A 475 3.89 -20.43 4.74
C TYR A 475 3.75 -20.57 6.28
N ALA A 476 2.56 -20.29 6.81
CA ALA A 476 2.31 -20.38 8.25
C ALA A 476 2.46 -21.79 8.84
N SER A 477 2.32 -22.83 8.00
CA SER A 477 2.35 -24.24 8.43
C SER A 477 3.75 -24.79 8.61
N PHE A 478 4.78 -24.09 8.13
CA PHE A 478 6.18 -24.53 8.25
C PHE A 478 6.76 -24.26 9.64
N SER A 479 7.74 -25.07 10.01
CA SER A 479 8.61 -24.82 11.16
C SER A 479 9.41 -23.52 10.98
N GLU A 480 9.90 -22.94 12.05
CA GLU A 480 10.70 -21.71 11.99
C GLU A 480 11.96 -21.86 11.13
N GLY A 481 12.62 -23.04 11.15
CA GLY A 481 13.78 -23.32 10.30
C GLY A 481 13.42 -23.38 8.82
N GLU A 482 12.27 -23.95 8.46
CA GLU A 482 11.76 -24.00 7.09
C GLU A 482 11.33 -22.62 6.61
N LYS A 483 10.62 -21.85 7.43
CA LYS A 483 10.26 -20.46 7.15
C LYS A 483 11.50 -19.62 6.87
N MET A 484 12.54 -19.79 7.66
CA MET A 484 13.82 -19.10 7.47
C MET A 484 14.45 -19.40 6.10
N ARG A 485 14.37 -20.64 5.62
CA ARG A 485 14.86 -21.01 4.28
C ARG A 485 14.03 -20.31 3.18
N ILE A 486 12.71 -20.24 3.34
CA ILE A 486 11.84 -19.52 2.41
C ILE A 486 12.18 -18.01 2.42
N ASP A 487 12.32 -17.41 3.60
CA ASP A 487 12.64 -15.99 3.74
C ASP A 487 13.99 -15.62 3.14
N LEU A 488 14.98 -16.51 3.31
CA LEU A 488 16.29 -16.36 2.66
C LEU A 488 16.20 -16.50 1.15
N ALA A 489 15.48 -17.49 0.64
CA ALA A 489 15.29 -17.67 -0.79
C ALA A 489 14.63 -16.44 -1.41
N LEU A 490 13.63 -15.89 -0.75
CA LEU A 490 12.98 -14.64 -1.15
C LEU A 490 13.94 -13.46 -1.10
N LEU A 491 14.68 -13.27 0.00
CA LEU A 491 15.64 -12.18 0.14
C LEU A 491 16.71 -12.23 -0.97
N PHE A 492 17.28 -13.39 -1.25
CA PHE A 492 18.28 -13.52 -2.33
C PHE A 492 17.64 -13.25 -3.70
N THR A 493 16.44 -13.77 -3.92
CA THR A 493 15.70 -13.51 -5.15
C THR A 493 15.43 -12.01 -5.34
N TRP A 494 15.00 -11.30 -4.28
CA TRP A 494 14.77 -9.86 -4.34
C TRP A 494 16.05 -9.08 -4.66
N ARG A 495 17.17 -9.48 -4.10
CA ARG A 495 18.48 -8.88 -4.40
C ARG A 495 18.90 -9.10 -5.85
N ASP A 496 18.71 -10.31 -6.38
CA ASP A 496 19.02 -10.62 -7.78
C ASP A 496 18.12 -9.87 -8.75
N ILE A 497 16.83 -9.80 -8.48
CA ILE A 497 15.88 -9.02 -9.31
C ILE A 497 16.26 -7.54 -9.31
N ALA A 498 16.58 -6.97 -8.15
CA ALA A 498 17.05 -5.60 -8.03
C ALA A 498 18.34 -5.37 -8.84
N ARG A 499 19.28 -6.31 -8.79
CA ARG A 499 20.53 -6.28 -9.56
C ARG A 499 20.29 -6.33 -11.07
N MET A 500 19.44 -7.23 -11.53
CA MET A 500 19.09 -7.38 -12.94
C MET A 500 18.43 -6.13 -13.52
N LYS A 501 17.64 -5.45 -12.72
CA LYS A 501 16.95 -4.21 -13.09
C LYS A 501 17.84 -2.97 -13.03
N ASN A 502 19.09 -3.09 -12.57
CA ASN A 502 19.94 -1.94 -12.21
C ASN A 502 19.24 -0.94 -11.27
N SER A 503 18.17 -1.42 -10.59
CA SER A 503 17.34 -0.52 -9.79
C SER A 503 18.08 -0.16 -8.51
N ILE A 504 18.32 -1.13 -7.63
CA ILE A 504 18.90 -0.81 -6.33
C ILE A 504 19.71 -2.01 -5.82
N VAL A 505 21.00 -1.97 -6.06
CA VAL A 505 21.93 -2.94 -5.49
C VAL A 505 22.63 -2.30 -4.31
N THR A 506 22.60 -2.98 -3.17
CA THR A 506 23.37 -2.57 -1.99
C THR A 506 24.49 -3.56 -1.72
N ASN A 507 25.62 -3.05 -1.26
CA ASN A 507 26.75 -3.89 -0.81
C ASN A 507 26.54 -4.46 0.60
N LEU A 508 25.38 -4.26 1.24
CA LEU A 508 25.16 -4.57 2.65
C LEU A 508 24.07 -5.62 2.83
N LEU A 509 24.31 -6.56 3.75
CA LEU A 509 23.31 -7.46 4.31
C LEU A 509 23.59 -7.66 5.79
N ILE A 510 22.58 -7.48 6.64
CA ILE A 510 22.67 -7.68 8.09
C ILE A 510 21.65 -8.75 8.49
N MET A 511 22.13 -9.78 9.18
CA MET A 511 21.31 -10.87 9.68
C MET A 511 21.33 -10.86 11.21
N ASP A 512 20.17 -10.70 11.84
CA ASP A 512 20.04 -10.58 13.30
C ASP A 512 19.44 -11.85 13.88
N GLU A 513 20.23 -12.58 14.70
CA GLU A 513 19.83 -13.80 15.40
C GLU A 513 19.32 -14.95 14.51
N VAL A 514 19.64 -14.93 13.22
CA VAL A 514 19.20 -15.94 12.24
C VAL A 514 19.70 -17.34 12.60
N PHE A 515 20.88 -17.43 13.24
CA PHE A 515 21.50 -18.70 13.61
C PHE A 515 21.10 -19.21 14.99
N ASP A 516 20.50 -18.36 15.82
CA ASP A 516 20.39 -18.66 17.25
C ASP A 516 19.23 -19.60 17.56
N SER A 517 18.17 -19.56 16.77
CA SER A 517 16.93 -20.31 17.04
C SER A 517 16.63 -21.45 16.07
N SER A 518 17.21 -21.45 14.85
CA SER A 518 16.64 -22.23 13.73
C SER A 518 17.60 -23.20 13.05
N LEU A 519 18.90 -23.16 13.32
CA LEU A 519 19.90 -23.98 12.64
C LEU A 519 20.78 -24.75 13.63
N ASP A 520 20.97 -26.03 13.36
CA ASP A 520 21.99 -26.86 14.03
C ASP A 520 23.39 -26.56 13.49
N GLY A 521 24.39 -27.25 14.00
CA GLY A 521 25.80 -27.03 13.62
C GLY A 521 26.07 -27.28 12.14
N PHE A 522 25.46 -28.31 11.54
CA PHE A 522 25.60 -28.66 10.12
C PHE A 522 24.82 -27.66 9.23
N GLY A 523 23.60 -27.33 9.59
CA GLY A 523 22.80 -26.32 8.86
C GLY A 523 23.45 -24.94 8.84
N THR A 524 24.24 -24.60 9.86
CA THR A 524 25.00 -23.34 9.91
C THR A 524 26.12 -23.31 8.86
N ASP A 525 26.84 -24.38 8.67
CA ASP A 525 27.96 -24.45 7.69
C ASP A 525 27.44 -24.41 6.26
N ASP A 526 26.39 -25.14 5.96
CA ASP A 526 25.78 -25.14 4.64
C ASP A 526 25.17 -23.78 4.32
N PHE A 527 24.52 -23.15 5.28
CA PHE A 527 24.02 -21.80 5.15
C PHE A 527 25.14 -20.80 4.83
N LEU A 528 26.25 -20.84 5.57
CA LEU A 528 27.40 -19.95 5.32
C LEU A 528 28.01 -20.15 3.93
N LYS A 529 28.09 -21.41 3.45
CA LYS A 529 28.52 -21.69 2.08
C LYS A 529 27.62 -21.01 1.05
N ILE A 530 26.31 -21.10 1.25
CA ILE A 530 25.34 -20.48 0.35
C ILE A 530 25.45 -18.97 0.38
N VAL A 531 25.50 -18.37 1.56
CA VAL A 531 25.64 -16.92 1.74
C VAL A 531 26.90 -16.41 1.04
N ARG A 532 28.05 -17.07 1.25
CA ARG A 532 29.31 -16.73 0.60
C ARG A 532 29.28 -16.90 -0.92
N PHE A 533 28.61 -17.93 -1.39
CA PHE A 533 28.46 -18.17 -2.83
C PHE A 533 27.59 -17.13 -3.51
N VAL A 534 26.44 -16.79 -2.90
CA VAL A 534 25.43 -15.88 -3.47
C VAL A 534 25.85 -14.42 -3.32
N LEU A 535 26.52 -14.07 -2.22
CA LEU A 535 26.82 -12.68 -1.84
C LEU A 535 28.31 -12.33 -1.96
N LYS A 536 28.97 -12.80 -3.00
CA LYS A 536 30.42 -12.54 -3.22
C LYS A 536 30.81 -11.07 -3.17
N ASP A 537 29.89 -10.17 -3.57
CA ASP A 537 30.12 -8.72 -3.68
C ASP A 537 29.40 -7.93 -2.56
N ALA A 538 28.95 -8.58 -1.49
CA ALA A 538 28.24 -7.92 -0.40
C ALA A 538 28.97 -8.11 0.94
N ASN A 539 28.95 -7.07 1.76
CA ASN A 539 29.39 -7.14 3.16
C ASN A 539 28.25 -7.76 3.98
N VAL A 540 28.50 -8.90 4.56
CA VAL A 540 27.53 -9.65 5.36
C VAL A 540 27.89 -9.54 6.82
N PHE A 541 26.98 -8.97 7.61
CA PHE A 541 27.10 -8.89 9.06
C PHE A 541 26.07 -9.81 9.71
N ILE A 542 26.54 -10.69 10.57
CA ILE A 542 25.69 -11.65 11.27
C ILE A 542 25.77 -11.38 12.76
N ILE A 543 24.64 -11.03 13.36
CA ILE A 543 24.52 -10.84 14.80
C ILE A 543 24.12 -12.19 15.39
N SER A 544 24.90 -12.71 16.33
CA SER A 544 24.62 -14.00 16.99
C SER A 544 25.02 -14.00 18.46
N HIS A 545 24.33 -14.87 19.21
CA HIS A 545 24.62 -15.18 20.60
C HIS A 545 25.33 -16.53 20.78
N LYS A 546 25.41 -17.34 19.70
CA LYS A 546 26.04 -18.67 19.76
C LYS A 546 27.54 -18.58 19.96
N ASN A 547 28.04 -19.19 21.00
CA ASN A 547 29.47 -19.41 21.21
C ASN A 547 29.95 -20.46 20.20
N GLY A 548 31.19 -20.26 19.67
CA GLY A 548 31.80 -21.22 18.74
C GLY A 548 31.57 -20.94 17.26
N LEU A 549 30.96 -19.81 16.91
CA LEU A 549 30.82 -19.38 15.51
C LEU A 549 31.97 -18.50 15.01
N TYR A 550 32.84 -18.02 15.90
CA TYR A 550 33.87 -17.01 15.59
C TYR A 550 34.86 -17.49 14.52
N ASP A 551 35.29 -18.74 14.62
CA ASP A 551 36.25 -19.33 13.69
C ASP A 551 35.70 -19.55 12.27
N LYS A 552 34.41 -19.41 12.12
CA LYS A 552 33.73 -19.59 10.84
C LYS A 552 33.65 -18.30 10.01
N PHE A 553 34.00 -17.14 10.59
CA PHE A 553 33.89 -15.83 9.94
C PHE A 553 35.27 -15.20 9.73
N HIS A 554 35.37 -14.36 8.70
CA HIS A 554 36.62 -13.66 8.43
C HIS A 554 36.92 -12.57 9.46
N ASN A 555 35.85 -11.89 9.94
CA ASN A 555 35.97 -10.83 10.94
C ASN A 555 35.04 -11.08 12.12
N CYS A 556 35.52 -10.74 13.31
CA CYS A 556 34.72 -10.80 14.54
C CYS A 556 34.69 -9.42 15.19
N ILE A 557 33.49 -8.90 15.35
CA ILE A 557 33.23 -7.58 15.93
C ILE A 557 32.56 -7.80 17.28
N GLU A 558 33.25 -7.44 18.37
CA GLU A 558 32.74 -7.67 19.72
C GLU A 558 32.19 -6.39 20.34
N PHE A 559 30.92 -6.44 20.74
CA PHE A 559 30.30 -5.41 21.57
C PHE A 559 30.38 -5.79 23.04
N TYR A 560 30.82 -4.84 23.85
CA TYR A 560 30.83 -4.99 25.30
C TYR A 560 30.25 -3.77 26.00
N LYS A 561 29.95 -3.93 27.28
CA LYS A 561 29.51 -2.80 28.11
C LYS A 561 30.63 -2.34 29.02
N GLU A 562 30.83 -1.03 29.02
CA GLU A 562 31.71 -0.38 30.01
C GLU A 562 30.91 0.75 30.69
N LYS A 563 30.85 0.69 32.01
CA LYS A 563 30.08 1.67 32.81
C LYS A 563 28.64 1.88 32.34
N GLY A 564 28.00 0.80 31.89
CA GLY A 564 26.62 0.83 31.39
C GLY A 564 26.44 1.19 29.91
N PHE A 565 27.49 1.69 29.23
CA PHE A 565 27.44 2.07 27.82
C PHE A 565 28.05 0.99 26.92
N SER A 566 27.45 0.85 25.75
CA SER A 566 27.95 -0.03 24.69
C SER A 566 29.22 0.54 24.06
N LYS A 567 30.20 -0.31 23.83
CA LYS A 567 31.45 -0.02 23.12
C LYS A 567 31.81 -1.15 22.16
N LEU A 568 32.59 -0.83 21.15
CA LEU A 568 33.28 -1.81 20.30
C LEU A 568 34.63 -2.11 20.89
N LYS A 569 34.98 -3.37 20.88
CA LYS A 569 36.35 -3.81 21.22
C LYS A 569 37.28 -3.40 20.07
N PRO A 570 38.42 -2.76 20.39
CA PRO A 570 39.37 -2.34 19.38
C PRO A 570 39.85 -3.46 18.49
#